data_785125d4cd9e3dd9d432f5ad84a6bbf1
#
_entry.id   785125d4cd9e3dd9d432f5ad84a6bbf1
#
_cell.length_a   1.000
_cell.length_b   1.000
_cell.length_c   1.000
_cell.angle_alpha   90.00
_cell.angle_beta   90.00
_cell.angle_gamma   90.00
#
_symmetry.space_group_name_H-M   'P 1'
#
loop_
_entity.id
_entity.type
_entity.pdbx_description
1 polymer ?
#
loop_
_entity_poly.entity_id
_entity_poly.type
_entity_poly.pdbx_seq_one_letter_code
_entity_poly.pdbx_strand_id
1 'polypeptide(L)'
;FEYQSKEAFREKGLPTPKGVLVRGMDELDGAFAEVGFPCVLKSQVLSGGRGKAGLIKVVKDAESAKATAKTLFESEHNVRMLLVEEAVDIDREIYLSITVDPVESKIMLIGCAEGGVEIEKLAATDPDKIVTVRVDIAEGLGGYHVNNLTYGMGLSGDLGKQVGAVVRGLYKTFRAYDAQLAEINPLFITKDGKACLLYTSP
;
A
#
# COMPACT_ATOMS: atom_id res chain seq x y z
N PHE A 1 8.70 6.39 -6.01
CA PHE A 1 7.78 5.56 -6.78
C PHE A 1 7.27 4.39 -5.95
N GLU A 2 6.09 3.83 -6.31
CA GLU A 2 5.48 2.71 -5.59
C GLU A 2 6.42 1.50 -5.46
N TYR A 3 7.15 1.14 -6.53
CA TYR A 3 8.07 0.01 -6.48
C TYR A 3 9.17 0.19 -5.42
N GLN A 4 9.68 1.41 -5.24
CA GLN A 4 10.71 1.74 -4.24
C GLN A 4 10.16 1.59 -2.81
N SER A 5 8.94 2.08 -2.56
CA SER A 5 8.28 1.89 -1.27
C SER A 5 8.05 0.41 -0.97
N LYS A 6 7.68 -0.39 -1.98
CA LYS A 6 7.53 -1.85 -1.84
C LYS A 6 8.84 -2.57 -1.57
N GLU A 7 9.94 -2.13 -2.16
CA GLU A 7 11.28 -2.65 -1.84
C GLU A 7 11.63 -2.38 -0.37
N ALA A 8 11.45 -1.13 0.09
CA ALA A 8 11.68 -0.75 1.48
C ALA A 8 10.80 -1.54 2.46
N PHE A 9 9.54 -1.77 2.12
CA PHE A 9 8.64 -2.58 2.93
C PHE A 9 9.05 -4.06 2.97
N ARG A 10 9.43 -4.63 1.83
CA ARG A 10 9.88 -6.02 1.72
C ARG A 10 11.14 -6.27 2.54
N GLU A 11 12.09 -5.34 2.54
CA GLU A 11 13.29 -5.39 3.40
C GLU A 11 12.95 -5.43 4.90
N LYS A 12 11.83 -4.87 5.31
CA LYS A 12 11.35 -4.89 6.70
C LYS A 12 10.33 -6.00 6.99
N GLY A 13 10.19 -6.95 6.05
CA GLY A 13 9.36 -8.14 6.22
C GLY A 13 7.86 -7.92 6.04
N LEU A 14 7.46 -6.83 5.40
CA LEU A 14 6.06 -6.60 5.06
C LEU A 14 5.65 -7.45 3.84
N PRO A 15 4.46 -8.06 3.85
CA PRO A 15 3.99 -8.90 2.74
C PRO A 15 3.61 -8.02 1.55
N THR A 16 4.42 -8.05 0.50
CA THR A 16 4.13 -7.37 -0.77
C THR A 16 3.87 -8.42 -1.86
N PRO A 17 2.95 -8.15 -2.81
CA PRO A 17 2.72 -9.03 -3.93
C PRO A 17 3.99 -9.21 -4.77
N LYS A 18 4.02 -10.30 -5.52
CA LYS A 18 5.06 -10.51 -6.52
C LYS A 18 4.90 -9.49 -7.63
N GLY A 19 5.98 -8.82 -7.98
CA GLY A 19 5.95 -7.79 -9.02
C GLY A 19 7.31 -7.59 -9.66
N VAL A 20 7.28 -7.24 -10.96
CA VAL A 20 8.44 -6.98 -11.80
C VAL A 20 8.34 -5.57 -12.39
N LEU A 21 9.38 -4.76 -12.21
CA LEU A 21 9.47 -3.45 -12.82
C LEU A 21 9.96 -3.58 -14.26
N VAL A 22 9.23 -2.96 -15.21
CA VAL A 22 9.60 -2.92 -16.63
C VAL A 22 9.73 -1.49 -17.10
N ARG A 23 10.70 -1.23 -17.99
CA ARG A 23 11.03 0.09 -18.55
C ARG A 23 10.73 0.20 -20.03
N GLY A 24 10.33 -0.90 -20.67
CA GLY A 24 10.00 -0.95 -22.07
C GLY A 24 9.13 -2.15 -22.43
N MET A 25 8.63 -2.15 -23.66
CA MET A 25 7.78 -3.23 -24.18
C MET A 25 8.53 -4.57 -24.32
N ASP A 26 9.83 -4.52 -24.50
CA ASP A 26 10.72 -5.66 -24.65
C ASP A 26 10.91 -6.47 -23.36
N GLU A 27 10.70 -5.86 -22.20
CA GLU A 27 10.81 -6.50 -20.89
C GLU A 27 9.51 -7.22 -20.45
N LEU A 28 8.38 -6.97 -21.13
CA LEU A 28 7.06 -7.44 -20.69
C LEU A 28 6.92 -8.96 -20.69
N ASP A 29 7.43 -9.66 -21.70
CA ASP A 29 7.27 -11.12 -21.78
C ASP A 29 7.97 -11.83 -20.61
N GLY A 30 9.14 -11.33 -20.20
CA GLY A 30 9.83 -11.82 -19.01
C GLY A 30 9.03 -11.55 -17.73
N ALA A 31 8.47 -10.35 -17.59
CA ALA A 31 7.66 -9.99 -16.44
C ALA A 31 6.38 -10.84 -16.35
N PHE A 32 5.70 -11.09 -17.47
CA PHE A 32 4.49 -11.94 -17.48
C PHE A 32 4.82 -13.41 -17.19
N ALA A 33 5.95 -13.92 -17.66
CA ALA A 33 6.38 -15.28 -17.34
C ALA A 33 6.66 -15.46 -15.84
N GLU A 34 7.15 -14.38 -15.19
CA GLU A 34 7.43 -14.40 -13.76
C GLU A 34 6.19 -14.20 -12.89
N VAL A 35 5.33 -13.24 -13.24
CA VAL A 35 4.16 -12.84 -12.41
C VAL A 35 2.95 -13.73 -12.69
N GLY A 36 2.71 -14.11 -13.95
CA GLY A 36 1.53 -14.86 -14.38
C GLY A 36 0.33 -13.95 -14.66
N PHE A 37 -0.83 -14.60 -14.93
CA PHE A 37 -2.10 -13.92 -15.19
C PHE A 37 -3.22 -14.50 -14.29
N PRO A 38 -4.22 -13.66 -13.92
CA PRO A 38 -4.32 -12.23 -14.22
C PRO A 38 -3.25 -11.42 -13.48
N CYS A 39 -2.83 -10.29 -14.08
CA CYS A 39 -1.89 -9.37 -13.44
C CYS A 39 -2.38 -7.92 -13.53
N VAL A 40 -1.70 -7.02 -12.81
CA VAL A 40 -1.99 -5.59 -12.77
C VAL A 40 -0.82 -4.82 -13.34
N LEU A 41 -1.09 -3.95 -14.31
CA LEU A 41 -0.12 -2.99 -14.82
C LEU A 41 -0.28 -1.66 -14.08
N LYS A 42 0.76 -1.22 -13.39
CA LYS A 42 0.74 -0.01 -12.57
C LYS A 42 1.78 0.99 -13.08
N SER A 43 1.32 2.09 -13.65
CA SER A 43 2.20 3.18 -14.09
C SER A 43 2.96 3.78 -12.91
N GLN A 44 4.27 3.90 -13.05
CA GLN A 44 5.14 4.49 -12.04
C GLN A 44 5.33 5.98 -12.34
N VAL A 45 4.48 6.80 -11.72
CA VAL A 45 4.50 8.27 -11.81
C VAL A 45 4.48 8.88 -10.41
N LEU A 46 4.95 10.12 -10.26
CA LEU A 46 5.03 10.81 -8.96
C LEU A 46 3.71 11.52 -8.56
N SER A 47 2.61 11.23 -9.25
CA SER A 47 1.30 11.80 -8.94
C SER A 47 0.43 10.80 -8.16
N GLY A 48 -0.34 11.30 -7.21
CA GLY A 48 -1.39 10.53 -6.54
C GLY A 48 -2.60 10.30 -7.46
N GLY A 49 -3.55 9.47 -7.00
CA GLY A 49 -4.81 9.25 -7.73
C GLY A 49 -4.70 8.43 -9.01
N ARG A 50 -3.64 7.65 -9.19
CA ARG A 50 -3.37 6.83 -10.39
C ARG A 50 -4.52 5.92 -10.79
N GLY A 51 -5.25 5.36 -9.82
CA GLY A 51 -6.45 4.55 -10.08
C GLY A 51 -7.54 5.35 -10.81
N LYS A 52 -7.86 6.55 -10.29
CA LYS A 52 -8.85 7.47 -10.91
C LYS A 52 -8.39 7.98 -12.27
N ALA A 53 -7.09 8.16 -12.47
CA ALA A 53 -6.49 8.56 -13.75
C ALA A 53 -6.40 7.43 -14.78
N GLY A 54 -6.82 6.20 -14.44
CA GLY A 54 -6.77 5.06 -15.36
C GLY A 54 -5.37 4.50 -15.60
N LEU A 55 -4.40 4.84 -14.75
CA LEU A 55 -3.00 4.44 -14.82
C LEU A 55 -2.71 3.09 -14.16
N ILE A 56 -3.75 2.42 -13.65
CA ILE A 56 -3.72 1.07 -13.09
C ILE A 56 -4.72 0.22 -13.84
N LYS A 57 -4.28 -0.88 -14.41
CA LYS A 57 -5.12 -1.76 -15.26
C LYS A 57 -4.92 -3.22 -14.90
N VAL A 58 -6.01 -3.92 -14.66
CA VAL A 58 -6.02 -5.39 -14.54
C VAL A 58 -6.11 -5.98 -15.94
N VAL A 59 -5.25 -6.94 -16.24
CA VAL A 59 -5.16 -7.62 -17.53
C VAL A 59 -5.20 -9.14 -17.32
N LYS A 60 -5.82 -9.85 -18.26
CA LYS A 60 -6.14 -11.28 -18.09
C LYS A 60 -5.22 -12.20 -18.89
N ASP A 61 -4.55 -11.68 -19.91
CA ASP A 61 -3.73 -12.41 -20.85
C ASP A 61 -2.64 -11.51 -21.44
N ALA A 62 -1.64 -12.10 -22.11
CA ALA A 62 -0.48 -11.42 -22.64
C ALA A 62 -0.81 -10.43 -23.77
N GLU A 63 -1.81 -10.74 -24.61
CA GLU A 63 -2.19 -9.87 -25.74
C GLU A 63 -2.80 -8.57 -25.22
N SER A 64 -3.82 -8.67 -24.37
CA SER A 64 -4.47 -7.51 -23.74
C SER A 64 -3.48 -6.71 -22.88
N ALA A 65 -2.53 -7.40 -22.20
CA ALA A 65 -1.51 -6.77 -21.40
C ALA A 65 -0.54 -5.93 -22.24
N LYS A 66 -0.06 -6.45 -23.38
CA LYS A 66 0.82 -5.70 -24.29
C LYS A 66 0.12 -4.48 -24.89
N ALA A 67 -1.13 -4.63 -25.34
CA ALA A 67 -1.91 -3.50 -25.85
C ALA A 67 -2.12 -2.41 -24.78
N THR A 68 -2.45 -2.83 -23.57
CA THR A 68 -2.62 -1.92 -22.42
C THR A 68 -1.32 -1.23 -22.03
N ALA A 69 -0.22 -1.98 -21.95
CA ALA A 69 1.11 -1.42 -21.61
C ALA A 69 1.54 -0.35 -22.63
N LYS A 70 1.33 -0.62 -23.94
CA LYS A 70 1.60 0.36 -24.98
C LYS A 70 0.82 1.66 -24.76
N THR A 71 -0.50 1.55 -24.52
CA THR A 71 -1.34 2.71 -24.22
C THR A 71 -0.86 3.49 -23.00
N LEU A 72 -0.42 2.80 -21.93
CA LEU A 72 0.11 3.44 -20.73
C LEU A 72 1.42 4.17 -21.00
N PHE A 73 2.36 3.56 -21.71
CA PHE A 73 3.63 4.20 -22.07
C PHE A 73 3.45 5.41 -23.00
N GLU A 74 2.46 5.38 -23.91
CA GLU A 74 2.14 6.46 -24.85
C GLU A 74 1.22 7.54 -24.25
N SER A 75 0.81 7.39 -22.98
CA SER A 75 -0.11 8.33 -22.32
C SER A 75 0.54 9.70 -22.06
N GLU A 76 -0.28 10.73 -21.95
CA GLU A 76 0.12 12.11 -21.60
C GLU A 76 0.80 12.24 -20.23
N HIS A 77 0.69 11.20 -19.36
CA HIS A 77 1.25 11.18 -18.02
C HIS A 77 2.76 10.88 -17.97
N ASN A 78 3.44 10.84 -19.12
CA ASN A 78 4.89 10.61 -19.24
C ASN A 78 5.37 9.35 -18.46
N VAL A 79 4.64 8.26 -18.64
CA VAL A 79 4.95 6.98 -17.99
C VAL A 79 6.25 6.41 -18.56
N ARG A 80 7.24 6.21 -17.71
CA ARG A 80 8.56 5.67 -18.06
C ARG A 80 8.77 4.23 -17.59
N MET A 81 7.94 3.78 -16.67
CA MET A 81 8.06 2.46 -16.05
C MET A 81 6.66 1.94 -15.70
N LEU A 82 6.48 0.64 -15.82
CA LEU A 82 5.33 -0.08 -15.30
C LEU A 82 5.79 -1.10 -14.25
N LEU A 83 5.04 -1.22 -13.16
CA LEU A 83 5.14 -2.35 -12.26
C LEU A 83 4.09 -3.37 -12.70
N VAL A 84 4.54 -4.52 -13.18
CA VAL A 84 3.70 -5.69 -13.46
C VAL A 84 3.58 -6.48 -12.16
N GLU A 85 2.38 -6.64 -11.63
CA GLU A 85 2.15 -7.23 -10.32
C GLU A 85 1.02 -8.26 -10.34
N GLU A 86 1.13 -9.32 -9.53
CA GLU A 86 0.06 -10.32 -9.43
C GLU A 86 -1.26 -9.68 -9.00
N ALA A 87 -2.35 -10.12 -9.61
CA ALA A 87 -3.69 -9.71 -9.20
C ALA A 87 -4.14 -10.51 -7.99
N VAL A 88 -4.74 -9.83 -7.02
CA VAL A 88 -5.23 -10.43 -5.77
C VAL A 88 -6.73 -10.21 -5.65
N ASP A 89 -7.45 -11.22 -5.17
CA ASP A 89 -8.89 -11.17 -4.95
C ASP A 89 -9.19 -10.44 -3.65
N ILE A 90 -9.68 -9.20 -3.76
CA ILE A 90 -9.87 -8.28 -2.66
C ILE A 90 -11.24 -8.48 -2.04
N ASP A 91 -11.30 -8.58 -0.71
CA ASP A 91 -12.52 -8.56 0.11
C ASP A 91 -12.80 -7.14 0.62
N ARG A 92 -11.80 -6.52 1.23
CA ARG A 92 -11.90 -5.15 1.77
C ARG A 92 -10.56 -4.44 1.81
N GLU A 93 -10.63 -3.14 2.00
CA GLU A 93 -9.52 -2.22 2.04
C GLU A 93 -9.40 -1.59 3.43
N ILE A 94 -8.18 -1.39 3.90
CA ILE A 94 -7.85 -0.77 5.19
C ILE A 94 -6.84 0.34 4.95
N TYR A 95 -6.98 1.45 5.67
CA TYR A 95 -5.99 2.52 5.70
C TYR A 95 -5.07 2.37 6.90
N LEU A 96 -3.77 2.51 6.68
CA LEU A 96 -2.75 2.59 7.74
C LEU A 96 -1.72 3.66 7.39
N SER A 97 -1.39 4.51 8.35
CA SER A 97 -0.24 5.41 8.22
C SER A 97 0.47 5.65 9.54
N ILE A 98 1.70 6.11 9.43
CA ILE A 98 2.53 6.56 10.55
C ILE A 98 3.13 7.90 10.18
N THR A 99 2.95 8.88 11.04
CA THR A 99 3.47 10.24 10.86
C THR A 99 3.99 10.79 12.18
N VAL A 100 4.52 12.00 12.15
CA VAL A 100 4.92 12.75 13.35
C VAL A 100 3.80 13.71 13.73
N ASP A 101 3.43 13.72 15.02
CA ASP A 101 2.62 14.78 15.62
C ASP A 101 3.57 15.91 16.06
N PRO A 102 3.61 17.04 15.33
CA PRO A 102 4.56 18.11 15.63
C PRO A 102 4.19 18.89 16.90
N VAL A 103 2.94 18.81 17.33
CA VAL A 103 2.45 19.53 18.51
C VAL A 103 2.87 18.80 19.79
N GLU A 104 2.67 17.49 19.81
CA GLU A 104 3.01 16.66 20.97
C GLU A 104 4.40 16.02 20.88
N SER A 105 5.11 16.23 19.77
CA SER A 105 6.42 15.61 19.50
C SER A 105 6.41 14.09 19.67
N LYS A 106 5.35 13.45 19.17
CA LYS A 106 5.15 12.00 19.22
C LYS A 106 4.99 11.42 17.83
N ILE A 107 5.23 10.12 17.72
CA ILE A 107 4.86 9.35 16.53
C ILE A 107 3.37 9.02 16.62
N MET A 108 2.63 9.23 15.54
CA MET A 108 1.21 8.98 15.46
C MET A 108 0.93 7.85 14.49
N LEU A 109 0.32 6.77 15.00
CA LEU A 109 -0.26 5.71 14.19
C LEU A 109 -1.69 6.08 13.85
N ILE A 110 -2.07 5.96 12.60
CA ILE A 110 -3.43 6.22 12.14
C ILE A 110 -3.94 4.98 11.41
N GLY A 111 -5.14 4.54 11.72
CA GLY A 111 -5.80 3.42 11.09
C GLY A 111 -7.27 3.71 10.83
N CYS A 112 -7.78 3.19 9.71
CA CYS A 112 -9.20 3.17 9.40
C CYS A 112 -9.56 1.83 8.78
N ALA A 113 -10.71 1.26 9.16
CA ALA A 113 -11.21 0.01 8.59
C ALA A 113 -11.72 0.16 7.15
N GLU A 114 -11.75 1.38 6.62
CA GLU A 114 -12.06 1.72 5.25
C GLU A 114 -10.78 2.24 4.57
N GLY A 115 -10.34 1.60 3.49
CA GLY A 115 -9.17 2.00 2.70
C GLY A 115 -9.55 2.64 1.36
N GLY A 116 -8.55 3.04 0.57
CA GLY A 116 -8.77 3.72 -0.71
C GLY A 116 -9.43 5.10 -0.57
N VAL A 117 -9.38 5.68 0.63
CA VAL A 117 -10.06 6.94 1.01
C VAL A 117 -9.07 8.11 1.05
N GLU A 118 -9.59 9.31 0.87
CA GLU A 118 -8.87 10.54 1.19
C GLU A 118 -9.04 10.79 2.70
N ILE A 119 -8.03 10.41 3.49
CA ILE A 119 -8.13 10.37 4.96
C ILE A 119 -8.45 11.75 5.55
N GLU A 120 -7.99 12.82 4.93
CA GLU A 120 -8.26 14.20 5.36
C GLU A 120 -9.76 14.54 5.20
N LYS A 121 -10.40 14.06 4.14
CA LYS A 121 -11.84 14.22 3.95
C LYS A 121 -12.60 13.40 4.97
N LEU A 122 -12.20 12.17 5.20
CA LEU A 122 -12.83 11.32 6.19
C LEU A 122 -12.71 11.91 7.60
N ALA A 123 -11.56 12.48 7.94
CA ALA A 123 -11.35 13.16 9.21
C ALA A 123 -12.30 14.38 9.42
N ALA A 124 -12.71 15.01 8.33
CA ALA A 124 -13.64 16.14 8.39
C ALA A 124 -15.13 15.72 8.46
N THR A 125 -15.48 14.55 7.88
CA THR A 125 -16.88 14.08 7.79
C THR A 125 -17.26 13.06 8.85
N ASP A 126 -16.36 12.10 9.10
CA ASP A 126 -16.58 10.95 9.99
C ASP A 126 -15.35 10.64 10.84
N PRO A 127 -14.90 11.57 11.72
CA PRO A 127 -13.66 11.40 12.51
C PRO A 127 -13.65 10.16 13.40
N ASP A 128 -14.81 9.69 13.83
CA ASP A 128 -14.97 8.50 14.69
C ASP A 128 -14.54 7.20 14.02
N LYS A 129 -14.44 7.18 12.68
CA LYS A 129 -13.92 6.02 11.93
C LYS A 129 -12.39 5.94 11.96
N ILE A 130 -11.73 7.00 12.36
CA ILE A 130 -10.27 7.09 12.36
C ILE A 130 -9.75 6.80 13.76
N VAL A 131 -8.95 5.74 13.86
CA VAL A 131 -8.27 5.37 15.10
C VAL A 131 -6.88 5.97 15.10
N THR A 132 -6.57 6.74 16.14
CA THR A 132 -5.26 7.37 16.31
C THR A 132 -4.62 6.87 17.60
N VAL A 133 -3.37 6.44 17.52
CA VAL A 133 -2.58 5.99 18.68
C VAL A 133 -1.24 6.71 18.66
N ARG A 134 -0.91 7.39 19.78
CA ARG A 134 0.34 8.10 19.94
C ARG A 134 1.40 7.22 20.59
N VAL A 135 2.60 7.28 20.08
CA VAL A 135 3.77 6.52 20.54
C VAL A 135 4.85 7.50 20.94
N ASP A 136 5.34 7.39 22.16
CA ASP A 136 6.49 8.16 22.61
C ASP A 136 7.74 7.77 21.84
N ILE A 137 8.52 8.76 21.40
CA ILE A 137 9.70 8.53 20.56
C ILE A 137 10.79 7.76 21.33
N ALA A 138 10.92 8.02 22.62
CA ALA A 138 11.94 7.38 23.46
C ALA A 138 11.54 5.94 23.84
N GLU A 139 10.25 5.69 24.12
CA GLU A 139 9.75 4.37 24.47
C GLU A 139 9.59 3.45 23.24
N GLY A 140 9.24 4.03 22.10
CA GLY A 140 9.00 3.30 20.87
C GLY A 140 7.69 2.51 20.85
N LEU A 141 7.50 1.75 19.77
CA LEU A 141 6.26 1.00 19.53
C LEU A 141 6.16 -0.23 20.45
N GLY A 142 5.27 -0.18 21.41
CA GLY A 142 4.89 -1.32 22.27
C GLY A 142 3.74 -2.14 21.69
N GLY A 143 3.57 -3.38 22.20
CA GLY A 143 2.48 -4.26 21.79
C GLY A 143 1.09 -3.67 22.05
N TYR A 144 0.92 -2.93 23.13
CA TYR A 144 -0.33 -2.29 23.49
C TYR A 144 -0.77 -1.20 22.50
N HIS A 145 0.18 -0.45 21.92
CA HIS A 145 -0.13 0.52 20.87
C HIS A 145 -0.75 -0.15 19.65
N VAL A 146 -0.13 -1.27 19.23
CA VAL A 146 -0.63 -2.06 18.08
C VAL A 146 -2.00 -2.63 18.37
N ASN A 147 -2.21 -3.17 19.58
CA ASN A 147 -3.51 -3.70 19.99
C ASN A 147 -4.59 -2.61 20.06
N ASN A 148 -4.26 -1.45 20.62
CA ASN A 148 -5.20 -0.32 20.66
C ASN A 148 -5.61 0.13 19.25
N LEU A 149 -4.66 0.19 18.30
CA LEU A 149 -4.98 0.52 16.92
C LEU A 149 -5.89 -0.54 16.29
N THR A 150 -5.50 -1.82 16.33
CA THR A 150 -6.25 -2.90 15.66
C THR A 150 -7.63 -3.10 16.27
N TYR A 151 -7.76 -3.09 17.60
CA TYR A 151 -9.07 -3.22 18.26
C TYR A 151 -9.95 -2.00 18.03
N GLY A 152 -9.38 -0.80 18.04
CA GLY A 152 -10.10 0.42 17.69
C GLY A 152 -10.69 0.38 16.28
N MET A 153 -9.99 -0.25 15.33
CA MET A 153 -10.47 -0.52 13.98
C MET A 153 -11.47 -1.70 13.89
N GLY A 154 -11.82 -2.33 15.00
CA GLY A 154 -12.69 -3.50 15.01
C GLY A 154 -12.03 -4.79 14.49
N LEU A 155 -10.70 -4.84 14.44
CA LEU A 155 -9.94 -5.98 13.94
C LEU A 155 -9.49 -6.88 15.11
N SER A 156 -9.85 -8.15 15.07
CA SER A 156 -9.53 -9.13 16.10
C SER A 156 -9.11 -10.48 15.51
N GLY A 157 -8.77 -11.43 16.35
CA GLY A 157 -8.37 -12.78 15.93
C GLY A 157 -7.14 -12.78 15.03
N ASP A 158 -7.15 -13.62 14.00
CA ASP A 158 -6.00 -13.77 13.11
C ASP A 158 -5.79 -12.55 12.21
N LEU A 159 -6.87 -11.90 11.79
CA LEU A 159 -6.75 -10.66 11.00
C LEU A 159 -6.11 -9.54 11.83
N GLY A 160 -6.51 -9.36 13.08
CA GLY A 160 -5.90 -8.38 13.99
C GLY A 160 -4.39 -8.64 14.19
N LYS A 161 -3.98 -9.91 14.27
CA LYS A 161 -2.55 -10.30 14.37
C LYS A 161 -1.79 -9.95 13.08
N GLN A 162 -2.36 -10.24 11.91
CA GLN A 162 -1.75 -9.95 10.60
C GLN A 162 -1.58 -8.44 10.39
N VAL A 163 -2.66 -7.67 10.61
CA VAL A 163 -2.62 -6.19 10.51
C VAL A 163 -1.65 -5.61 11.55
N GLY A 164 -1.63 -6.16 12.77
CA GLY A 164 -0.66 -5.79 13.79
C GLY A 164 0.80 -6.06 13.38
N ALA A 165 1.06 -7.13 12.64
CA ALA A 165 2.39 -7.39 12.07
C ALA A 165 2.75 -6.35 10.99
N VAL A 166 1.79 -5.97 10.15
CA VAL A 166 1.96 -4.90 9.15
C VAL A 166 2.27 -3.57 9.83
N VAL A 167 1.55 -3.19 10.90
CA VAL A 167 1.82 -1.95 11.66
C VAL A 167 3.24 -1.95 12.23
N ARG A 168 3.72 -3.08 12.77
CA ARG A 168 5.10 -3.19 13.27
C ARG A 168 6.13 -3.05 12.13
N GLY A 169 5.88 -3.65 10.98
CA GLY A 169 6.75 -3.53 9.81
C GLY A 169 6.78 -2.10 9.28
N LEU A 170 5.62 -1.45 9.18
CA LEU A 170 5.49 -0.06 8.77
C LEU A 170 6.26 0.88 9.72
N TYR A 171 6.15 0.65 11.05
CA TYR A 171 6.90 1.40 12.05
C TYR A 171 8.42 1.20 11.89
N LYS A 172 8.88 -0.03 11.64
CA LYS A 172 10.29 -0.30 11.38
C LYS A 172 10.78 0.43 10.12
N THR A 173 9.98 0.45 9.07
CA THR A 173 10.29 1.20 7.85
C THR A 173 10.36 2.69 8.13
N PHE A 174 9.34 3.25 8.77
CA PHE A 174 9.27 4.66 9.16
C PHE A 174 10.52 5.10 9.92
N ARG A 175 10.95 4.32 10.93
CA ARG A 175 12.15 4.61 11.73
C ARG A 175 13.46 4.41 10.96
N ALA A 176 13.55 3.38 10.11
CA ALA A 176 14.78 3.05 9.38
C ALA A 176 15.12 4.06 8.28
N TYR A 177 14.11 4.68 7.69
CA TYR A 177 14.27 5.67 6.63
C TYR A 177 14.12 7.12 7.13
N ASP A 178 13.97 7.32 8.46
CA ASP A 178 13.73 8.63 9.06
C ASP A 178 12.59 9.39 8.34
N ALA A 179 11.52 8.65 8.04
CA ALA A 179 10.42 9.13 7.26
C ALA A 179 9.55 10.12 8.06
N GLN A 180 8.97 11.11 7.39
CA GLN A 180 7.96 12.00 7.98
C GLN A 180 6.57 11.39 7.89
N LEU A 181 6.34 10.57 6.86
CA LEU A 181 5.11 9.82 6.62
C LEU A 181 5.47 8.45 6.03
N ALA A 182 4.84 7.40 6.53
CA ALA A 182 4.79 6.10 5.90
C ALA A 182 3.33 5.66 5.82
N GLU A 183 2.82 5.44 4.62
CA GLU A 183 1.39 5.20 4.37
C GLU A 183 1.19 3.93 3.55
N ILE A 184 0.15 3.18 3.90
CA ILE A 184 -0.41 2.08 3.13
C ILE A 184 -1.89 2.41 2.86
N ASN A 185 -2.19 2.84 1.63
CA ASN A 185 -3.53 3.26 1.26
C ASN A 185 -3.88 2.76 -0.16
N PRO A 186 -4.56 1.58 -0.23
CA PRO A 186 -4.98 0.75 0.90
C PRO A 186 -4.07 -0.44 1.21
N LEU A 187 -4.19 -0.97 2.43
CA LEU A 187 -3.87 -2.36 2.75
C LEU A 187 -5.07 -3.23 2.37
N PHE A 188 -4.86 -4.22 1.53
CA PHE A 188 -5.92 -5.12 1.11
C PHE A 188 -6.05 -6.31 2.04
N ILE A 189 -7.30 -6.70 2.29
CA ILE A 189 -7.63 -7.98 2.88
C ILE A 189 -8.23 -8.82 1.76
N THR A 190 -7.64 -9.98 1.53
CA THR A 190 -8.06 -10.92 0.50
C THR A 190 -9.25 -11.75 0.96
N LYS A 191 -9.99 -12.35 0.04
CA LYS A 191 -11.14 -13.22 0.37
C LYS A 191 -10.76 -14.44 1.21
N ASP A 192 -9.51 -14.89 1.16
CA ASP A 192 -8.98 -15.94 2.02
C ASP A 192 -8.46 -15.40 3.38
N GLY A 193 -8.74 -14.15 3.70
CA GLY A 193 -8.47 -13.52 4.99
C GLY A 193 -7.02 -13.11 5.25
N LYS A 194 -6.22 -12.91 4.19
CA LYS A 194 -4.83 -12.46 4.31
C LYS A 194 -4.69 -10.96 4.11
N ALA A 195 -3.82 -10.34 4.90
CA ALA A 195 -3.44 -8.95 4.71
C ALA A 195 -2.30 -8.86 3.66
N CYS A 196 -2.49 -8.04 2.62
CA CYS A 196 -1.55 -7.88 1.51
C CYS A 196 -1.39 -6.41 1.10
N LEU A 197 -0.15 -5.97 0.86
CA LEU A 197 0.15 -4.60 0.42
C LEU A 197 0.14 -4.50 -1.10
N LEU A 198 -1.04 -4.33 -1.70
CA LEU A 198 -1.16 -4.20 -3.17
C LEU A 198 -0.87 -2.80 -3.70
N TYR A 199 -1.08 -1.76 -2.90
CA TYR A 199 -0.93 -0.36 -3.29
C TYR A 199 -0.28 0.45 -2.19
N THR A 200 0.70 1.26 -2.55
CA THR A 200 1.25 2.29 -1.66
C THR A 200 1.25 3.59 -2.43
N SER A 201 0.58 4.60 -1.91
CA SER A 201 0.74 5.97 -2.38
C SER A 201 1.94 6.59 -1.67
N PRO A 202 2.82 7.29 -2.36
CA PRO A 202 3.83 8.12 -1.71
C PRO A 202 3.15 9.32 -1.04
#